data_ed1ba81e6a7cc93db5a7c1c009c57011
#
_entry.id   ed1ba81e6a7cc93db5a7c1c009c57011
#
_cell.length_a   1.000
_cell.length_b   1.000
_cell.length_c   1.000
_cell.angle_alpha   90.00
_cell.angle_beta   90.00
_cell.angle_gamma   90.00
#
_symmetry.space_group_name_H-M   'P 1'
#
loop_
_entity.id
_entity.type
_entity.pdbx_description
1 polymer ?
#
loop_
_entity_poly.entity_id
_entity_poly.type
_entity_poly.pdbx_seq_one_letter_code
_entity_poly.pdbx_strand_id
1 'polypeptide(L)'
;TPPGRFILFDSLRDKDTIRVLREAKEPVVSALDELKDKGIRSIRDFYADPARLELAQGLDEFRRKKLMASCDNYAILREALWMLYARPFDPVRFGQLISAHHANLRDGLGISTPEIEQILQTAMANGAYGGKVNGSGGGGCCYVYCATEDAEKILRAVEAQGYPGHILKGDKGNCVEA
;
A
#
# COMPACT_ATOMS: atom_id res chain seq x y z
N THR A 1 -6.20 15.96 9.06
CA THR A 1 -6.81 14.88 8.23
C THR A 1 -6.82 15.35 6.77
N PRO A 2 -6.42 14.56 5.80
CA PRO A 2 -6.52 14.92 4.40
C PRO A 2 -7.99 15.14 4.01
N PRO A 3 -8.29 16.09 3.10
CA PRO A 3 -9.64 16.26 2.58
C PRO A 3 -10.07 14.99 1.81
N GLY A 4 -11.38 14.71 1.79
CA GLY A 4 -11.91 13.51 1.14
C GLY A 4 -12.32 12.43 2.13
N ARG A 5 -12.51 11.22 1.63
CA ARG A 5 -12.96 10.06 2.40
C ARG A 5 -12.15 8.81 2.08
N PHE A 6 -12.00 7.96 3.09
CA PHE A 6 -11.56 6.59 2.92
C PHE A 6 -12.77 5.66 3.01
N ILE A 7 -12.81 4.65 2.16
CA ILE A 7 -13.82 3.59 2.21
C ILE A 7 -13.06 2.28 2.37
N LEU A 8 -13.39 1.54 3.42
CA LEU A 8 -12.86 0.20 3.68
C LEU A 8 -13.82 -0.83 3.10
N PHE A 9 -13.30 -1.79 2.36
CA PHE A 9 -14.06 -2.92 1.80
C PHE A 9 -13.51 -4.24 2.32
N ASP A 10 -14.39 -5.21 2.51
CA ASP A 10 -14.03 -6.59 2.83
C ASP A 10 -14.10 -7.44 1.56
N SER A 11 -13.00 -8.11 1.23
CA SER A 11 -12.94 -9.02 0.08
C SER A 11 -13.65 -10.35 0.32
N LEU A 12 -14.15 -10.59 1.53
CA LEU A 12 -14.77 -11.85 1.97
C LEU A 12 -13.87 -13.07 1.79
N ARG A 13 -12.59 -12.86 1.54
CA ARG A 13 -11.62 -13.93 1.39
C ARG A 13 -10.83 -14.12 2.67
N ASP A 14 -10.91 -15.33 3.21
CA ASP A 14 -10.07 -15.76 4.33
C ASP A 14 -8.59 -15.69 3.95
N LYS A 15 -7.77 -15.37 4.93
CA LYS A 15 -6.32 -15.23 4.73
C LYS A 15 -5.51 -16.01 5.75
N ASP A 16 -4.46 -16.66 5.28
CA ASP A 16 -3.38 -17.16 6.13
C ASP A 16 -2.33 -16.04 6.31
N THR A 17 -2.56 -15.21 7.32
CA THR A 17 -1.72 -14.05 7.62
C THR A 17 -0.25 -14.42 7.82
N ILE A 18 0.02 -15.53 8.52
CA ILE A 18 1.39 -15.96 8.83
C ILE A 18 2.12 -16.36 7.56
N ARG A 19 1.49 -17.16 6.70
CA ARG A 19 2.08 -17.59 5.42
C ARG A 19 2.34 -16.40 4.51
N VAL A 20 1.35 -15.51 4.34
CA VAL A 20 1.48 -14.33 3.46
C VAL A 20 2.60 -13.41 3.92
N LEU A 21 2.68 -13.12 5.23
CA LEU A 21 3.76 -12.29 5.78
C LEU A 21 5.14 -12.95 5.60
N ARG A 22 5.24 -14.26 5.79
CA ARG A 22 6.48 -15.01 5.59
C ARG A 22 6.93 -14.91 4.13
N GLU A 23 6.07 -15.25 3.19
CA GLU A 23 6.36 -15.23 1.75
C GLU A 23 6.73 -13.83 1.22
N ALA A 24 6.17 -12.78 1.81
CA ALA A 24 6.50 -11.40 1.44
C ALA A 24 7.78 -10.89 2.09
N LYS A 25 8.01 -11.19 3.38
CA LYS A 25 9.05 -10.58 4.21
C LYS A 25 10.38 -11.34 4.20
N GLU A 26 10.35 -12.68 4.32
CA GLU A 26 11.59 -13.48 4.43
C GLU A 26 12.57 -13.26 3.27
N PRO A 27 12.13 -13.16 1.98
CA PRO A 27 13.04 -12.89 0.89
C PRO A 27 13.72 -11.52 0.99
N VAL A 28 13.02 -10.50 1.50
CA VAL A 28 13.57 -9.16 1.72
C VAL A 28 14.60 -9.17 2.84
N VAL A 29 14.30 -9.85 3.95
CA VAL A 29 15.25 -10.01 5.08
C VAL A 29 16.50 -10.75 4.63
N SER A 30 16.34 -11.87 3.93
CA SER A 30 17.47 -12.63 3.38
C SER A 30 18.34 -11.82 2.41
N ALA A 31 17.70 -10.98 1.56
CA ALA A 31 18.42 -10.10 0.66
C ALA A 31 19.25 -9.04 1.43
N LEU A 32 18.67 -8.45 2.49
CA LEU A 32 19.37 -7.48 3.33
C LEU A 32 20.52 -8.13 4.12
N ASP A 33 20.34 -9.35 4.60
CA ASP A 33 21.40 -10.10 5.31
C ASP A 33 22.60 -10.36 4.38
N GLU A 34 22.37 -10.72 3.12
CA GLU A 34 23.44 -10.90 2.12
C GLU A 34 24.17 -9.60 1.79
N LEU A 35 23.48 -8.46 1.85
CA LEU A 35 24.06 -7.15 1.55
C LEU A 35 24.68 -6.45 2.77
N LYS A 36 24.61 -7.07 3.95
CA LYS A 36 25.06 -6.47 5.21
C LYS A 36 26.53 -6.11 5.22
N ASP A 37 27.37 -6.99 4.68
CA ASP A 37 28.82 -6.74 4.58
C ASP A 37 29.19 -5.67 3.57
N LYS A 38 28.24 -5.32 2.66
CA LYS A 38 28.35 -4.18 1.74
C LYS A 38 27.80 -2.87 2.32
N GLY A 39 27.50 -2.86 3.62
CA GLY A 39 27.03 -1.68 4.34
C GLY A 39 25.53 -1.41 4.21
N ILE A 40 24.73 -2.36 3.70
CA ILE A 40 23.27 -2.27 3.63
C ILE A 40 22.66 -3.06 4.79
N ARG A 41 21.96 -2.37 5.68
CA ARG A 41 21.31 -2.98 6.85
C ARG A 41 19.80 -2.87 6.82
N SER A 42 19.26 -1.98 5.99
CA SER A 42 17.84 -1.72 5.88
C SER A 42 17.49 -1.11 4.52
N ILE A 43 16.22 -1.12 4.17
CA ILE A 43 15.70 -0.42 2.97
C ILE A 43 15.94 1.10 3.03
N ARG A 44 16.15 1.69 4.21
CA ARG A 44 16.46 3.11 4.39
C ARG A 44 17.81 3.49 3.82
N ASP A 45 18.78 2.55 3.80
CA ASP A 45 20.12 2.81 3.29
C ASP A 45 20.09 3.02 1.78
N PHE A 46 19.18 2.35 1.05
CA PHE A 46 18.93 2.60 -0.37
C PHE A 46 18.24 3.94 -0.62
N TYR A 47 17.32 4.34 0.26
CA TYR A 47 16.66 5.64 0.15
C TYR A 47 17.63 6.81 0.43
N ALA A 48 18.52 6.63 1.37
CA ALA A 48 19.54 7.63 1.70
C ALA A 48 20.60 7.81 0.59
N ASP A 49 20.91 6.72 -0.13
CA ASP A 49 21.87 6.71 -1.23
C ASP A 49 21.36 5.78 -2.35
N PRO A 50 20.62 6.32 -3.34
CA PRO A 50 20.07 5.52 -4.43
C PRO A 50 21.12 4.81 -5.30
N ALA A 51 22.37 5.27 -5.34
CA ALA A 51 23.44 4.59 -6.09
C ALA A 51 23.70 3.17 -5.54
N ARG A 52 23.41 2.94 -4.27
CA ARG A 52 23.52 1.61 -3.64
C ARG A 52 22.56 0.56 -4.20
N LEU A 53 21.54 0.95 -4.97
CA LEU A 53 20.64 0.00 -5.64
C LEU A 53 21.40 -0.94 -6.59
N GLU A 54 22.56 -0.50 -7.12
CA GLU A 54 23.43 -1.36 -7.93
C GLU A 54 23.92 -2.59 -7.16
N LEU A 55 24.09 -2.50 -5.84
CA LEU A 55 24.52 -3.62 -5.01
C LEU A 55 23.51 -4.77 -5.00
N ALA A 56 22.22 -4.47 -5.27
CA ALA A 56 21.16 -5.47 -5.35
C ALA A 56 21.19 -6.29 -6.67
N GLN A 57 21.98 -5.87 -7.67
CA GLN A 57 22.08 -6.61 -8.95
C GLN A 57 22.69 -8.01 -8.77
N GLY A 58 23.49 -8.22 -7.73
CA GLY A 58 24.06 -9.53 -7.40
C GLY A 58 23.10 -10.52 -6.77
N LEU A 59 21.90 -10.08 -6.36
CA LEU A 59 20.87 -10.95 -5.81
C LEU A 59 20.17 -11.73 -6.91
N ASP A 60 19.60 -12.90 -6.58
CA ASP A 60 18.67 -13.57 -7.47
C ASP A 60 17.44 -12.70 -7.76
N GLU A 61 16.79 -12.97 -8.92
CA GLU A 61 15.68 -12.15 -9.41
C GLU A 61 14.50 -12.09 -8.45
N PHE A 62 14.18 -13.20 -7.78
CA PHE A 62 13.04 -13.28 -6.86
C PHE A 62 13.22 -12.39 -5.64
N ARG A 63 14.37 -12.49 -4.96
CA ARG A 63 14.68 -11.66 -3.78
C ARG A 63 14.87 -10.18 -4.18
N ARG A 64 15.56 -9.94 -5.29
CA ARG A 64 15.76 -8.59 -5.81
C ARG A 64 14.42 -7.89 -6.10
N LYS A 65 13.49 -8.56 -6.78
CA LYS A 65 12.16 -8.02 -7.08
C LYS A 65 11.42 -7.58 -5.81
N LYS A 66 11.40 -8.42 -4.76
CA LYS A 66 10.74 -8.10 -3.49
C LYS A 66 11.44 -6.99 -2.72
N LEU A 67 12.78 -6.97 -2.73
CA LEU A 67 13.57 -5.90 -2.11
C LEU A 67 13.29 -4.57 -2.79
N MET A 68 13.32 -4.51 -4.14
CA MET A 68 13.05 -3.28 -4.90
C MET A 68 11.65 -2.74 -4.64
N ALA A 69 10.63 -3.60 -4.67
CA ALA A 69 9.26 -3.20 -4.33
C ALA A 69 9.15 -2.61 -2.91
N SER A 70 9.93 -3.14 -1.96
CA SER A 70 9.97 -2.62 -0.59
C SER A 70 10.67 -1.27 -0.50
N CYS A 71 11.74 -1.06 -1.28
CA CYS A 71 12.45 0.22 -1.38
C CYS A 71 11.54 1.30 -2.00
N ASP A 72 10.86 0.97 -3.09
CA ASP A 72 9.91 1.86 -3.76
C ASP A 72 8.74 2.23 -2.83
N ASN A 73 8.22 1.26 -2.09
CA ASN A 73 7.17 1.51 -1.11
C ASN A 73 7.64 2.46 0.01
N TYR A 74 8.91 2.37 0.42
CA TYR A 74 9.46 3.30 1.40
C TYR A 74 9.57 4.72 0.82
N ALA A 75 9.99 4.87 -0.43
CA ALA A 75 10.05 6.17 -1.11
C ALA A 75 8.65 6.79 -1.26
N ILE A 76 7.66 6.00 -1.69
CA ILE A 76 6.25 6.41 -1.77
C ILE A 76 5.71 6.86 -0.40
N LEU A 77 6.02 6.11 0.66
CA LEU A 77 5.64 6.49 2.03
C LEU A 77 6.22 7.85 2.41
N ARG A 78 7.49 8.10 2.09
CA ARG A 78 8.16 9.38 2.41
C ARG A 78 7.52 10.54 1.67
N GLU A 79 7.18 10.38 0.39
CA GLU A 79 6.47 11.38 -0.40
C GLU A 79 5.07 11.63 0.17
N ALA A 80 4.29 10.58 0.45
CA ALA A 80 2.96 10.69 1.02
C ALA A 80 2.95 11.40 2.37
N LEU A 81 3.91 11.09 3.25
CA LEU A 81 4.07 11.77 4.54
C LEU A 81 4.37 13.26 4.35
N TRP A 82 5.24 13.61 3.41
CA TRP A 82 5.53 15.02 3.11
C TRP A 82 4.27 15.75 2.62
N MET A 83 3.47 15.13 1.74
CA MET A 83 2.22 15.70 1.22
C MET A 83 1.18 15.98 2.32
N LEU A 84 1.13 15.17 3.38
CA LEU A 84 0.21 15.40 4.50
C LEU A 84 0.47 16.72 5.23
N TYR A 85 1.70 17.25 5.16
CA TYR A 85 2.08 18.55 5.73
C TYR A 85 2.13 19.68 4.70
N ALA A 86 2.19 19.36 3.39
CA ALA A 86 2.23 20.36 2.33
C ALA A 86 0.90 21.11 2.19
N ARG A 87 1.00 22.36 1.74
CA ARG A 87 -0.17 23.19 1.41
C ARG A 87 0.09 23.93 0.09
N PRO A 88 -0.84 23.89 -0.87
CA PRO A 88 -2.11 23.15 -0.83
C PRO A 88 -1.90 21.63 -0.87
N PHE A 89 -2.82 20.87 -0.28
CA PHE A 89 -2.83 19.41 -0.37
C PHE A 89 -3.42 18.96 -1.71
N ASP A 90 -2.76 18.04 -2.40
CA ASP A 90 -3.24 17.44 -3.66
C ASP A 90 -3.86 16.06 -3.39
N PRO A 91 -5.19 15.94 -3.36
CA PRO A 91 -5.86 14.67 -3.08
C PRO A 91 -5.70 13.66 -4.22
N VAL A 92 -5.60 14.10 -5.46
CA VAL A 92 -5.44 13.20 -6.62
C VAL A 92 -4.06 12.57 -6.59
N ARG A 93 -3.01 13.39 -6.41
CA ARG A 93 -1.63 12.88 -6.27
C ARG A 93 -1.48 11.94 -5.08
N PHE A 94 -2.11 12.25 -3.95
CA PHE A 94 -2.10 11.37 -2.77
C PHE A 94 -2.75 10.01 -3.08
N GLY A 95 -3.89 9.99 -3.78
CA GLY A 95 -4.54 8.76 -4.24
C GLY A 95 -3.66 7.96 -5.20
N GLN A 96 -2.98 8.64 -6.14
CA GLN A 96 -2.03 7.98 -7.05
C GLN A 96 -0.87 7.30 -6.30
N LEU A 97 -0.35 7.92 -5.24
CA LEU A 97 0.67 7.29 -4.38
C LEU A 97 0.15 6.04 -3.67
N ILE A 98 -1.10 6.07 -3.20
CA ILE A 98 -1.75 4.89 -2.60
C ILE A 98 -1.81 3.75 -3.62
N SER A 99 -2.21 4.04 -4.87
CA SER A 99 -2.26 3.03 -5.94
C SER A 99 -0.88 2.56 -6.38
N ALA A 100 0.11 3.44 -6.45
CA ALA A 100 1.50 3.05 -6.75
C ALA A 100 2.06 2.11 -5.68
N HIS A 101 1.78 2.41 -4.40
CA HIS A 101 2.13 1.51 -3.30
C HIS A 101 1.44 0.14 -3.46
N HIS A 102 0.15 0.12 -3.85
CA HIS A 102 -0.57 -1.12 -4.10
C HIS A 102 0.04 -1.94 -5.24
N ALA A 103 0.43 -1.30 -6.34
CA ALA A 103 1.09 -1.98 -7.46
C ALA A 103 2.35 -2.73 -7.00
N ASN A 104 3.18 -2.14 -6.15
CA ASN A 104 4.34 -2.82 -5.56
C ASN A 104 3.93 -3.98 -4.64
N LEU A 105 2.83 -3.85 -3.89
CA LEU A 105 2.30 -4.94 -3.06
C LEU A 105 1.78 -6.11 -3.91
N ARG A 106 1.10 -5.81 -5.02
CA ARG A 106 0.57 -6.81 -5.96
C ARG A 106 1.69 -7.46 -6.76
N ASP A 107 2.46 -6.67 -7.51
CA ASP A 107 3.40 -7.14 -8.52
C ASP A 107 4.76 -7.54 -7.93
N GLY A 108 5.22 -6.80 -6.93
CA GLY A 108 6.50 -7.04 -6.26
C GLY A 108 6.40 -8.05 -5.13
N LEU A 109 5.51 -7.85 -4.18
CA LEU A 109 5.39 -8.71 -3.00
C LEU A 109 4.42 -9.89 -3.20
N GLY A 110 3.48 -9.81 -4.16
CA GLY A 110 2.54 -10.88 -4.48
C GLY A 110 1.45 -11.07 -3.42
N ILE A 111 1.03 -9.99 -2.76
CA ILE A 111 0.07 -10.07 -1.65
C ILE A 111 -1.35 -9.60 -1.97
N SER A 112 -1.65 -9.28 -3.23
CA SER A 112 -3.03 -9.00 -3.67
C SER A 112 -3.75 -10.28 -4.08
N THR A 113 -5.07 -10.17 -4.24
CA THR A 113 -5.94 -11.26 -4.68
C THR A 113 -6.92 -10.78 -5.76
N PRO A 114 -7.48 -11.68 -6.59
CA PRO A 114 -8.46 -11.28 -7.60
C PRO A 114 -9.64 -10.47 -7.05
N GLU A 115 -10.12 -10.80 -5.86
CA GLU A 115 -11.24 -10.10 -5.21
C GLU A 115 -10.84 -8.66 -4.84
N ILE A 116 -9.65 -8.47 -4.27
CA ILE A 116 -9.10 -7.14 -3.96
C ILE A 116 -8.93 -6.32 -5.23
N GLU A 117 -8.38 -6.92 -6.30
CA GLU A 117 -8.23 -6.22 -7.59
C GLU A 117 -9.59 -5.81 -8.18
N GLN A 118 -10.61 -6.68 -8.09
CA GLN A 118 -11.95 -6.36 -8.57
C GLN A 118 -12.56 -5.19 -7.80
N ILE A 119 -12.44 -5.17 -6.47
CA ILE A 119 -12.90 -4.06 -5.62
C ILE A 119 -12.21 -2.76 -6.04
N LEU A 120 -10.88 -2.77 -6.13
CA LEU A 120 -10.11 -1.58 -6.45
C LEU A 120 -10.41 -1.07 -7.86
N GLN A 121 -10.51 -1.95 -8.86
CA GLN A 121 -10.86 -1.59 -10.23
C GLN A 121 -12.25 -0.95 -10.30
N THR A 122 -13.24 -1.55 -9.61
CA THR A 122 -14.60 -1.00 -9.55
C THR A 122 -14.60 0.38 -8.90
N ALA A 123 -13.89 0.55 -7.79
CA ALA A 123 -13.82 1.83 -7.11
C ALA A 123 -13.15 2.92 -7.97
N MET A 124 -12.05 2.58 -8.65
CA MET A 124 -11.35 3.50 -9.57
C MET A 124 -12.24 3.91 -10.75
N ALA A 125 -12.99 2.97 -11.34
CA ALA A 125 -13.93 3.25 -12.43
C ALA A 125 -15.08 4.16 -12.00
N ASN A 126 -15.33 4.29 -10.70
CA ASN A 126 -16.38 5.13 -10.11
C ASN A 126 -15.88 6.44 -9.48
N GLY A 127 -14.59 6.76 -9.61
CA GLY A 127 -14.03 8.06 -9.22
C GLY A 127 -13.12 8.05 -7.99
N ALA A 128 -12.71 6.88 -7.50
CA ALA A 128 -11.67 6.82 -6.48
C ALA A 128 -10.35 7.38 -7.01
N TYR A 129 -9.63 8.14 -6.21
CA TYR A 129 -8.31 8.68 -6.54
C TYR A 129 -7.21 7.61 -6.44
N GLY A 130 -7.43 6.59 -5.61
CA GLY A 130 -6.52 5.49 -5.43
C GLY A 130 -6.98 4.52 -4.35
N GLY A 131 -6.35 3.34 -4.31
CA GLY A 131 -6.69 2.33 -3.32
C GLY A 131 -5.59 1.28 -3.16
N LYS A 132 -5.64 0.54 -2.07
CA LYS A 132 -4.67 -0.53 -1.79
C LYS A 132 -5.21 -1.57 -0.81
N VAL A 133 -4.58 -2.75 -0.85
CA VAL A 133 -4.77 -3.78 0.17
C VAL A 133 -4.40 -3.26 1.56
N ASN A 134 -5.15 -3.67 2.57
CA ASN A 134 -4.92 -3.32 3.97
C ASN A 134 -4.34 -4.49 4.77
N GLY A 135 -3.31 -4.21 5.54
CA GLY A 135 -2.64 -5.20 6.39
C GLY A 135 -1.72 -6.16 5.62
N SER A 136 -1.73 -7.44 5.97
CA SER A 136 -0.83 -8.45 5.40
C SER A 136 -1.10 -8.81 3.95
N GLY A 137 -2.30 -8.51 3.44
CA GLY A 137 -2.75 -9.01 2.14
C GLY A 137 -3.14 -10.50 2.15
N GLY A 138 -3.29 -11.07 0.97
CA GLY A 138 -3.73 -12.46 0.79
C GLY A 138 -5.23 -12.68 1.00
N GLY A 139 -6.00 -11.61 1.12
CA GLY A 139 -7.42 -11.54 1.45
C GLY A 139 -7.71 -10.47 2.50
N GLY A 140 -8.87 -10.53 3.15
CA GLY A 140 -9.34 -9.55 4.12
C GLY A 140 -9.68 -8.22 3.45
N CYS A 141 -9.29 -7.09 4.03
CA CYS A 141 -9.76 -5.78 3.61
C CYS A 141 -8.81 -5.07 2.63
N CYS A 142 -9.38 -4.17 1.83
CA CYS A 142 -8.68 -3.12 1.12
C CYS A 142 -9.39 -1.78 1.37
N TYR A 143 -8.73 -0.68 1.06
CA TYR A 143 -9.36 0.64 1.15
C TYR A 143 -9.10 1.47 -0.09
N VAL A 144 -10.00 2.41 -0.34
CA VAL A 144 -9.84 3.42 -1.37
C VAL A 144 -9.96 4.82 -0.78
N TYR A 145 -9.38 5.79 -1.47
CA TYR A 145 -9.44 7.20 -1.14
C TYR A 145 -10.10 7.97 -2.29
N CYS A 146 -11.05 8.85 -1.97
CA CYS A 146 -11.86 9.57 -2.96
C CYS A 146 -12.29 10.96 -2.49
N ALA A 147 -12.90 11.74 -3.37
CA ALA A 147 -13.64 12.93 -3.00
C ALA A 147 -14.81 12.59 -2.06
N THR A 148 -15.18 13.53 -1.20
CA THR A 148 -16.29 13.32 -0.24
C THR A 148 -17.62 13.05 -0.96
N GLU A 149 -17.87 13.75 -2.04
CA GLU A 149 -19.08 13.65 -2.87
C GLU A 149 -19.20 12.34 -3.64
N ASP A 150 -18.09 11.67 -3.94
CA ASP A 150 -18.09 10.41 -4.68
C ASP A 150 -18.18 9.17 -3.76
N ALA A 151 -18.01 9.33 -2.46
CA ALA A 151 -17.87 8.21 -1.52
C ALA A 151 -19.06 7.26 -1.54
N GLU A 152 -20.29 7.77 -1.51
CA GLU A 152 -21.51 6.95 -1.53
C GLU A 152 -21.71 6.23 -2.87
N LYS A 153 -21.38 6.87 -3.98
CA LYS A 153 -21.44 6.27 -5.32
C LYS A 153 -20.47 5.10 -5.43
N ILE A 154 -19.24 5.30 -4.97
CA ILE A 154 -18.20 4.26 -4.98
C ILE A 154 -18.61 3.09 -4.09
N LEU A 155 -19.10 3.38 -2.86
CA LEU A 155 -19.54 2.36 -1.93
C LEU A 155 -20.61 1.47 -2.58
N ARG A 156 -21.68 2.06 -3.12
CA ARG A 156 -22.77 1.31 -3.75
C ARG A 156 -22.32 0.51 -4.98
N ALA A 157 -21.39 1.05 -5.77
CA ALA A 157 -20.90 0.35 -6.96
C ALA A 157 -20.13 -0.94 -6.59
N VAL A 158 -19.36 -0.91 -5.50
CA VAL A 158 -18.62 -2.09 -5.02
C VAL A 158 -19.55 -3.07 -4.28
N GLU A 159 -20.49 -2.57 -3.46
CA GLU A 159 -21.50 -3.40 -2.80
C GLU A 159 -22.40 -4.15 -3.78
N ALA A 160 -22.72 -3.55 -4.93
CA ALA A 160 -23.48 -4.19 -6.00
C ALA A 160 -22.76 -5.43 -6.60
N GLN A 161 -21.45 -5.56 -6.37
CA GLN A 161 -20.67 -6.75 -6.73
C GLN A 161 -20.54 -7.77 -5.59
N GLY A 162 -21.18 -7.51 -4.45
CA GLY A 162 -21.22 -8.42 -3.31
C GLY A 162 -20.15 -8.16 -2.25
N TYR A 163 -19.35 -7.09 -2.37
CA TYR A 163 -18.32 -6.77 -1.39
C TYR A 163 -18.79 -5.67 -0.43
N PRO A 164 -19.01 -5.97 0.86
CA PRO A 164 -19.47 -4.98 1.84
C PRO A 164 -18.39 -3.93 2.12
N GLY A 165 -18.82 -2.70 2.40
CA GLY A 165 -17.90 -1.61 2.68
C GLY A 165 -18.43 -0.61 3.71
N HIS A 166 -17.51 0.24 4.20
CA HIS A 166 -17.82 1.29 5.15
C HIS A 166 -17.03 2.56 4.85
N ILE A 167 -17.74 3.70 4.78
CA ILE A 167 -17.09 5.02 4.71
C ILE A 167 -16.51 5.34 6.08
N LEU A 168 -15.19 5.52 6.16
CA LEU A 168 -14.50 5.78 7.40
C LEU A 168 -14.66 7.24 7.82
N LYS A 169 -14.87 7.45 9.12
CA LYS A 169 -14.82 8.77 9.74
C LYS A 169 -13.42 9.01 10.30
N GLY A 170 -12.86 10.18 10.00
CA GLY A 170 -11.58 10.57 10.61
C GLY A 170 -11.77 10.84 12.10
N ASP A 171 -10.88 10.28 12.91
CA ASP A 171 -10.78 10.55 14.34
C ASP A 171 -9.74 11.65 14.62
N LYS A 172 -9.84 12.29 15.79
CA LYS A 172 -8.87 13.30 16.25
C LYS A 172 -7.52 12.70 16.66
N GLY A 173 -7.43 11.38 16.69
CA GLY A 173 -6.27 10.63 17.20
C GLY A 173 -6.34 10.37 18.70
N ASN A 174 -5.41 9.58 19.20
CA ASN A 174 -5.29 9.33 20.64
C ASN A 174 -4.77 10.58 21.33
N CYS A 175 -5.59 11.19 22.18
CA CYS A 175 -5.14 12.19 23.16
C CYS A 175 -4.71 11.45 24.43
N VAL A 176 -3.46 11.60 24.83
CA VAL A 176 -3.06 11.30 26.21
C VAL A 176 -3.54 12.50 27.02
N GLU A 177 -4.57 12.31 27.85
CA GLU A 177 -4.93 13.31 28.85
C GLU A 177 -3.76 13.42 29.85
N ALA A 178 -3.19 14.61 29.95
CA ALA A 178 -2.11 14.92 30.88
C ALA A 178 -2.65 15.10 32.30
#